data_1f7ed43db4c6d98fb483f84cfb98bc1b
#
_entry.id   1f7ed43db4c6d98fb483f84cfb98bc1b
#
_cell.length_a   1.000
_cell.length_b   1.000
_cell.length_c   1.000
_cell.angle_alpha   90.00
_cell.angle_beta   90.00
_cell.angle_gamma   90.00
#
_symmetry.space_group_name_H-M   'P 1'
#
loop_
_entity.id
_entity.type
_entity.pdbx_description
1 polymer ?
#
loop_
_entity_poly.entity_id
_entity_poly.type
_entity_poly.pdbx_seq_one_letter_code
_entity_poly.pdbx_strand_id
1 'polypeptide(L)'
;MKFTTYLILVLFFIVQSCNYDSQKKDQEIEMYTSSGWWIYGEGLHLYKDEVSLEENVIYFLNEDSLELIELYMSVTEMEYFPLEVDIKFEKSKENLLVHDFEITYIQGCDEQ
;
A
#
# COMPACT_ATOMS: atom_id res chain seq x y z
N MET A 1 -50.94 13.11 -23.13
CA MET A 1 -50.32 11.82 -23.27
C MET A 1 -48.83 11.90 -23.56
N LYS A 2 -48.43 12.84 -24.42
CA LYS A 2 -47.01 12.98 -24.73
C LYS A 2 -46.19 13.46 -23.55
N PHE A 3 -46.75 14.23 -22.66
CA PHE A 3 -46.03 14.71 -21.49
C PHE A 3 -45.66 13.61 -20.51
N THR A 4 -46.55 12.63 -20.40
CA THR A 4 -46.31 11.53 -19.49
C THR A 4 -45.11 10.70 -19.95
N THR A 5 -44.98 10.52 -21.26
CA THR A 5 -43.87 9.78 -21.83
C THR A 5 -42.54 10.48 -21.58
N TYR A 6 -42.53 11.80 -21.71
CA TYR A 6 -41.29 12.55 -21.45
C TYR A 6 -40.87 12.49 -20.01
N LEU A 7 -41.82 12.55 -19.10
CA LEU A 7 -41.50 12.43 -17.67
C LEU A 7 -40.86 11.10 -17.33
N ILE A 8 -41.37 10.03 -17.92
CA ILE A 8 -40.83 8.71 -17.68
C ILE A 8 -39.39 8.60 -18.19
N LEU A 9 -39.10 9.19 -19.34
CA LEU A 9 -37.77 9.18 -19.92
C LEU A 9 -36.79 9.95 -19.06
N VAL A 10 -37.18 11.09 -18.54
CA VAL A 10 -36.30 11.89 -17.68
C VAL A 10 -35.99 11.14 -16.40
N LEU A 11 -36.98 10.51 -15.82
CA LEU A 11 -36.74 9.70 -14.60
C LEU A 11 -35.81 8.54 -14.86
N PHE A 12 -35.91 7.95 -16.03
CA PHE A 12 -35.05 6.86 -16.40
C PHE A 12 -33.57 7.28 -16.47
N PHE A 13 -33.30 8.45 -17.03
CA PHE A 13 -31.93 8.98 -17.06
C PHE A 13 -31.37 9.26 -15.70
N ILE A 14 -32.18 9.75 -14.78
CA ILE A 14 -31.73 10.02 -13.42
C ILE A 14 -31.29 8.74 -12.72
N VAL A 15 -32.04 7.66 -12.90
CA VAL A 15 -31.72 6.37 -12.30
C VAL A 15 -30.41 5.86 -12.83
N GLN A 16 -30.13 6.02 -14.10
CA GLN A 16 -28.85 5.57 -14.68
C GLN A 16 -27.67 6.34 -14.10
N SER A 17 -27.83 7.62 -13.85
CA SER A 17 -26.77 8.41 -13.25
C SER A 17 -26.42 7.92 -11.85
N CYS A 18 -27.42 7.55 -11.08
CA CYS A 18 -27.19 7.02 -9.75
C CYS A 18 -26.42 5.70 -9.78
N ASN A 19 -26.73 4.83 -10.73
CA ASN A 19 -26.03 3.57 -10.87
C ASN A 19 -24.56 3.78 -11.23
N TYR A 20 -24.27 4.78 -12.03
CA TYR A 20 -22.91 5.09 -12.40
C TYR A 20 -22.09 5.51 -11.17
N ASP A 21 -22.67 6.32 -10.30
CA ASP A 21 -21.99 6.73 -9.08
C ASP A 21 -21.70 5.57 -8.14
N SER A 22 -22.60 4.61 -8.08
CA SER A 22 -22.39 3.41 -7.26
C SER A 22 -21.18 2.61 -7.73
N GLN A 23 -20.95 2.54 -9.02
CA GLN A 23 -19.82 1.80 -9.56
C GLN A 23 -18.49 2.44 -9.19
N LYS A 24 -18.44 3.76 -9.10
CA LYS A 24 -17.20 4.44 -8.69
C LYS A 24 -16.80 4.10 -7.27
N LYS A 25 -17.76 3.88 -6.39
CA LYS A 25 -17.46 3.55 -5.00
C LYS A 25 -16.84 2.18 -4.85
N ASP A 26 -17.09 1.29 -5.79
CA ASP A 26 -16.57 -0.07 -5.72
C ASP A 26 -15.07 -0.15 -6.03
N GLN A 27 -14.48 0.96 -6.45
CA GLN A 27 -13.06 1.00 -6.80
C GLN A 27 -12.17 1.54 -5.70
N GLU A 28 -12.68 1.64 -4.49
CA GLU A 28 -11.86 2.06 -3.36
C GLU A 28 -10.77 1.04 -3.06
N ILE A 29 -9.57 1.54 -2.85
CA ILE A 29 -8.41 0.71 -2.52
C ILE A 29 -8.41 0.43 -1.03
N GLU A 30 -8.28 -0.85 -0.68
CA GLU A 30 -8.17 -1.24 0.70
C GLU A 30 -6.74 -1.12 1.20
N MET A 31 -6.55 -0.40 2.29
CA MET A 31 -5.24 -0.21 2.89
C MET A 31 -5.10 -1.06 4.15
N TYR A 32 -3.93 -1.60 4.31
CA TYR A 32 -3.58 -2.42 5.46
C TYR A 32 -2.39 -1.83 6.19
N THR A 33 -2.28 -2.12 7.47
CA THR A 33 -1.09 -1.76 8.26
C THR A 33 -0.53 -3.02 8.89
N SER A 34 0.79 -3.06 9.02
CA SER A 34 1.47 -4.23 9.56
C SER A 34 2.83 -3.83 10.09
N SER A 35 3.31 -4.60 11.05
CA SER A 35 4.68 -4.47 11.57
C SER A 35 5.47 -5.69 11.17
N GLY A 36 6.73 -5.49 10.86
CA GLY A 36 7.61 -6.58 10.45
C GLY A 36 8.99 -6.09 10.11
N TRP A 37 9.65 -6.78 9.19
CA TRP A 37 11.03 -6.48 8.83
C TRP A 37 11.16 -6.18 7.35
N TRP A 38 11.89 -5.10 7.07
CA TRP A 38 12.29 -4.73 5.72
C TRP A 38 13.67 -5.30 5.48
N ILE A 39 13.81 -6.11 4.46
CA ILE A 39 15.06 -6.80 4.16
C ILE A 39 15.44 -6.42 2.72
N TYR A 40 16.56 -5.73 2.58
CA TYR A 40 17.03 -5.32 1.26
C TYR A 40 18.32 -6.06 0.94
N GLY A 41 18.42 -6.57 -0.27
CA GLY A 41 19.64 -7.15 -0.78
C GLY A 41 19.58 -7.41 -2.26
N GLU A 42 20.69 -7.23 -2.94
CA GLU A 42 20.82 -7.50 -4.37
C GLU A 42 19.76 -6.82 -5.24
N GLY A 43 19.39 -5.61 -4.86
CA GLY A 43 18.42 -4.82 -5.62
C GLY A 43 16.96 -5.14 -5.36
N LEU A 44 16.68 -6.02 -4.41
CA LEU A 44 15.33 -6.47 -4.13
C LEU A 44 14.92 -6.09 -2.71
N HIS A 45 13.73 -5.53 -2.58
CA HIS A 45 13.16 -5.20 -1.27
C HIS A 45 12.14 -6.25 -0.89
N LEU A 46 12.31 -6.83 0.31
CA LEU A 46 11.40 -7.82 0.85
C LEU A 46 10.82 -7.31 2.16
N TYR A 47 9.62 -7.77 2.47
CA TYR A 47 8.99 -7.51 3.75
C TYR A 47 8.55 -8.83 4.37
N LYS A 48 8.94 -9.04 5.61
CA LYS A 48 8.54 -10.21 6.37
C LYS A 48 7.63 -9.78 7.52
N ASP A 49 6.41 -10.28 7.52
CA ASP A 49 5.42 -9.93 8.54
C ASP A 49 5.79 -10.60 9.86
N GLU A 50 5.73 -9.86 10.96
CA GLU A 50 6.15 -10.40 12.25
C GLU A 50 5.19 -11.42 12.84
N VAL A 51 3.94 -11.42 12.40
CA VAL A 51 2.92 -12.36 12.90
C VAL A 51 2.86 -13.61 12.04
N SER A 52 2.62 -13.44 10.74
CA SER A 52 2.48 -14.56 9.82
C SER A 52 3.80 -15.13 9.37
N LEU A 53 4.86 -14.35 9.44
CA LEU A 53 6.19 -14.68 8.95
C LEU A 53 6.26 -14.91 7.44
N GLU A 54 5.24 -14.44 6.72
CA GLU A 54 5.25 -14.48 5.27
C GLU A 54 6.16 -13.41 4.71
N GLU A 55 6.89 -13.76 3.66
CA GLU A 55 7.76 -12.82 2.96
C GLU A 55 7.15 -12.45 1.63
N ASN A 56 7.14 -11.15 1.34
CA ASN A 56 6.63 -10.64 0.09
C ASN A 56 7.57 -9.60 -0.48
N VAL A 57 7.62 -9.53 -1.81
CA VAL A 57 8.32 -8.45 -2.47
C VAL A 57 7.51 -7.18 -2.26
N ILE A 58 8.18 -6.09 -1.93
CA ILE A 58 7.51 -4.82 -1.72
C ILE A 58 8.02 -3.77 -2.70
N TYR A 59 7.12 -2.88 -3.08
CA TYR A 59 7.42 -1.71 -3.88
C TYR A 59 6.94 -0.48 -3.13
N PHE A 60 7.77 0.56 -3.13
CA PHE A 60 7.44 1.81 -2.45
C PHE A 60 6.91 2.80 -3.45
N LEU A 61 5.67 3.22 -3.28
CA LEU A 61 4.99 4.06 -4.27
C LEU A 61 5.42 5.53 -4.23
N ASN A 62 5.78 6.00 -3.04
CA ASN A 62 6.06 7.42 -2.84
C ASN A 62 7.54 7.74 -2.63
N GLU A 63 8.40 6.76 -2.77
CA GLU A 63 9.81 6.92 -2.47
C GLU A 63 10.68 6.60 -3.69
N ASP A 64 11.79 7.33 -3.80
CA ASP A 64 12.77 7.05 -4.83
C ASP A 64 13.61 5.84 -4.46
N SER A 65 13.83 4.96 -5.43
CA SER A 65 14.54 3.71 -5.19
C SER A 65 15.96 3.91 -4.64
N LEU A 66 16.69 4.88 -5.18
CA LEU A 66 18.05 5.13 -4.70
C LEU A 66 18.05 5.69 -3.28
N GLU A 67 17.11 6.55 -2.97
CA GLU A 67 17.00 7.11 -1.63
C GLU A 67 16.66 6.04 -0.60
N LEU A 68 15.82 5.07 -0.98
CA LEU A 68 15.47 3.95 -0.10
C LEU A 68 16.67 3.09 0.21
N ILE A 69 17.47 2.80 -0.80
CA ILE A 69 18.68 1.99 -0.63
C ILE A 69 19.67 2.71 0.29
N GLU A 70 19.85 4.00 0.08
CA GLU A 70 20.73 4.79 0.93
C GLU A 70 20.24 4.82 2.37
N LEU A 71 18.94 4.99 2.55
CA LEU A 71 18.34 4.97 3.89
C LEU A 71 18.57 3.64 4.57
N TYR A 72 18.24 2.56 3.89
CA TYR A 72 18.40 1.22 4.44
C TYR A 72 19.86 0.96 4.84
N MET A 73 20.79 1.24 3.96
CA MET A 73 22.20 1.00 4.21
C MET A 73 22.77 1.91 5.29
N SER A 74 22.25 3.12 5.41
CA SER A 74 22.71 4.03 6.47
C SER A 74 22.31 3.54 7.86
N VAL A 75 21.18 2.85 7.96
CA VAL A 75 20.68 2.35 9.24
C VAL A 75 21.25 0.98 9.56
N THR A 76 21.28 0.07 8.59
CA THR A 76 21.67 -1.33 8.81
C THR A 76 23.14 -1.60 8.58
N GLU A 77 23.79 -0.80 7.74
CA GLU A 77 25.20 -0.94 7.34
C GLU A 77 25.51 -2.21 6.57
N MET A 78 24.52 -3.04 6.27
CA MET A 78 24.74 -4.26 5.50
C MET A 78 23.44 -4.71 4.82
N GLU A 79 23.59 -5.42 3.72
CA GLU A 79 22.43 -6.02 3.06
C GLU A 79 21.91 -7.20 3.88
N TYR A 80 20.64 -7.51 3.68
CA TYR A 80 19.95 -8.63 4.31
C TYR A 80 19.76 -8.50 5.82
N PHE A 81 20.02 -7.35 6.38
CA PHE A 81 19.75 -7.11 7.79
C PHE A 81 18.25 -6.84 7.97
N PRO A 82 17.56 -7.60 8.85
CA PRO A 82 16.13 -7.38 9.05
C PRO A 82 15.88 -6.11 9.86
N LEU A 83 15.42 -5.07 9.18
CA LEU A 83 15.15 -3.77 9.79
C LEU A 83 13.69 -3.67 10.18
N GLU A 84 13.41 -3.42 11.45
CA GLU A 84 12.04 -3.33 11.94
C GLU A 84 11.33 -2.10 11.41
N VAL A 85 10.17 -2.30 10.82
CA VAL A 85 9.37 -1.22 10.24
C VAL A 85 7.87 -1.49 10.43
N ASP A 86 7.13 -0.40 10.44
CA ASP A 86 5.68 -0.44 10.30
C ASP A 86 5.38 0.05 8.90
N ILE A 87 4.49 -0.63 8.20
CA ILE A 87 4.13 -0.24 6.84
C ILE A 87 2.63 -0.07 6.68
N LYS A 88 2.27 0.83 5.78
CA LYS A 88 0.90 1.01 5.31
C LYS A 88 0.91 0.67 3.82
N PHE A 89 0.11 -0.29 3.43
CA PHE A 89 0.25 -0.86 2.10
C PHE A 89 -1.07 -1.33 1.53
N GLU A 90 -1.08 -1.54 0.23
CA GLU A 90 -2.17 -2.24 -0.45
C GLU A 90 -1.62 -3.54 -1.01
N LYS A 91 -2.48 -4.55 -1.10
CA LYS A 91 -2.09 -5.86 -1.60
C LYS A 91 -2.31 -5.93 -3.10
N SER A 92 -1.29 -6.41 -3.80
CA SER A 92 -1.39 -6.81 -5.18
C SER A 92 -1.31 -8.34 -5.20
N LYS A 93 -1.38 -8.95 -6.38
CA LYS A 93 -1.45 -10.42 -6.48
C LYS A 93 -0.31 -11.14 -5.76
N GLU A 94 0.89 -10.66 -5.91
CA GLU A 94 2.06 -11.32 -5.31
C GLU A 94 2.94 -10.34 -4.54
N ASN A 95 2.61 -9.07 -4.58
CA ASN A 95 3.44 -8.02 -4.03
C ASN A 95 2.65 -7.15 -3.08
N LEU A 96 3.38 -6.41 -2.26
CA LEU A 96 2.79 -5.37 -1.43
C LEU A 96 3.23 -4.02 -1.97
N LEU A 97 2.29 -3.10 -2.10
CA LEU A 97 2.56 -1.74 -2.56
C LEU A 97 2.55 -0.81 -1.35
N VAL A 98 3.72 -0.39 -0.92
CA VAL A 98 3.87 0.39 0.30
C VAL A 98 3.61 1.86 0.01
N HIS A 99 2.63 2.43 0.70
CA HIS A 99 2.29 3.84 0.59
C HIS A 99 3.05 4.68 1.62
N ASP A 100 3.31 4.10 2.77
CA ASP A 100 3.99 4.80 3.85
C ASP A 100 4.68 3.79 4.74
N PHE A 101 5.77 4.20 5.38
CA PHE A 101 6.48 3.33 6.30
C PHE A 101 7.19 4.13 7.35
N GLU A 102 7.48 3.48 8.47
CA GLU A 102 8.21 4.09 9.56
C GLU A 102 9.18 3.07 10.13
N ILE A 103 10.43 3.47 10.28
CA ILE A 103 11.45 2.62 10.89
C ILE A 103 11.26 2.66 12.40
N THR A 104 10.97 1.51 12.98
CA THR A 104 10.68 1.41 14.39
C THR A 104 11.88 0.97 15.23
N TYR A 105 12.87 0.37 14.59
CA TYR A 105 14.11 -0.01 15.25
C TYR A 105 15.27 0.75 14.64
N ILE A 106 16.03 1.42 15.48
CA ILE A 106 17.25 2.11 15.06
C ILE A 106 18.37 1.55 15.94
N GLN A 107 19.37 0.96 15.29
CA GLN A 107 20.47 0.33 15.99
C GLN A 107 21.20 1.33 16.89
N GLY A 108 21.39 0.96 18.15
CA GLY A 108 22.10 1.77 19.11
C GLY A 108 21.24 2.71 19.92
N CYS A 109 19.95 2.84 19.59
CA CYS A 109 19.06 3.72 20.31
C CYS A 109 18.31 3.06 21.46
N ASP A 110 18.26 1.78 21.46
CA ASP A 110 17.49 1.01 22.43
C ASP A 110 18.25 0.65 23.68
N GLU A 111 19.45 1.16 23.83
CA GLU A 111 20.29 0.85 24.98
C GLU A 111 20.03 1.72 26.18
N GLN A 112 19.06 2.55 26.07
CA GLN A 112 18.72 3.49 27.15
C GLN A 112 17.59 2.98 28.04
#